data_b78858970f6fa1d9be50aba33bd4e1e9
#
_entry.id   b78858970f6fa1d9be50aba33bd4e1e9
#
_cell.length_a   1.000
_cell.length_b   1.000
_cell.length_c   1.000
_cell.angle_alpha   90.00
_cell.angle_beta   90.00
_cell.angle_gamma   90.00
#
_symmetry.space_group_name_H-M   'P 1'
#
loop_
_entity.id
_entity.type
_entity.pdbx_description
1 polymer ?
#
loop_
_entity_poly.entity_id
_entity_poly.type
_entity_poly.pdbx_seq_one_letter_code
_entity_poly.pdbx_strand_id
1 'polypeptide(L)'
;MRDMYVHGYHPRENERLQDQAGTLVDLLHSDTTYPRGSRVLEAGCGVGAQTMTLANRSPGARFTSIDVSAASIAEARRTADAARLTNVEFVQADILALPFKAESFDHIFVCFVLEHLSRPIEALSTLNKSLRPGGTITAIEGDHGSTYFHPDSAAAQAVIQCLVTLQREAGGNALIGRQLYPLMVEAGFDAVRVSPRMVYVDSSRPHLVDGFTKNTFSAMIEGIRERAIAAGLIEPDRFDDGVQALRRTTGADGVFCYTFFKGVGEKRRTA
;
A
#
# COMPACT_ATOMS: atom_id res chain seq x y z
N MET A 1 -6.37 -18.52 10.76
CA MET A 1 -6.18 -17.06 10.74
C MET A 1 -7.20 -16.53 9.74
N ARG A 2 -8.33 -15.99 10.20
CA ARG A 2 -9.41 -15.49 9.32
C ARG A 2 -9.08 -14.07 8.92
N ASP A 3 -9.23 -13.81 7.64
CA ASP A 3 -9.23 -12.53 6.89
C ASP A 3 -8.98 -11.24 7.71
N MET A 4 -7.70 -10.88 7.86
CA MET A 4 -7.30 -9.60 8.44
C MET A 4 -7.36 -8.46 7.40
N TYR A 5 -7.59 -8.77 6.12
CA TYR A 5 -7.69 -7.77 5.07
C TYR A 5 -9.09 -7.14 5.04
N VAL A 6 -9.19 -5.89 5.47
CA VAL A 6 -10.47 -5.17 5.64
C VAL A 6 -11.25 -5.02 4.33
N HIS A 7 -10.58 -4.96 3.19
CA HIS A 7 -11.22 -4.76 1.88
C HIS A 7 -11.62 -6.08 1.21
N GLY A 8 -11.16 -7.26 1.73
CA GLY A 8 -11.44 -8.58 1.16
C GLY A 8 -10.65 -8.85 -0.13
N TYR A 9 -10.86 -10.05 -0.72
CA TYR A 9 -10.19 -10.51 -1.94
C TYR A 9 -11.19 -10.64 -3.10
N HIS A 10 -12.04 -9.62 -3.30
CA HIS A 10 -13.05 -9.63 -4.36
C HIS A 10 -12.48 -9.09 -5.69
N PRO A 11 -12.95 -9.51 -6.89
CA PRO A 11 -12.47 -8.98 -8.18
C PRO A 11 -12.47 -7.46 -8.29
N ARG A 12 -13.46 -6.77 -7.75
CA ARG A 12 -13.51 -5.31 -7.67
C ARG A 12 -12.32 -4.69 -6.91
N GLU A 13 -11.85 -5.37 -5.86
CA GLU A 13 -10.70 -4.92 -5.10
C GLU A 13 -9.42 -5.06 -5.93
N ASN A 14 -9.29 -6.12 -6.72
CA ASN A 14 -8.16 -6.31 -7.63
C ASN A 14 -8.09 -5.21 -8.70
N GLU A 15 -9.24 -4.84 -9.29
CA GLU A 15 -9.33 -3.72 -10.24
C GLU A 15 -8.92 -2.40 -9.55
N ARG A 16 -9.44 -2.13 -8.37
CA ARG A 16 -9.08 -0.93 -7.58
C ARG A 16 -7.58 -0.84 -7.31
N LEU A 17 -6.93 -1.94 -6.94
CA LEU A 17 -5.49 -2.00 -6.69
C LEU A 17 -4.67 -1.74 -7.95
N GLN A 18 -5.12 -2.23 -9.11
CA GLN A 18 -4.50 -1.98 -10.40
C GLN A 18 -4.66 -0.52 -10.83
N ASP A 19 -5.86 0.05 -10.68
CA ASP A 19 -6.13 1.47 -10.97
C ASP A 19 -5.29 2.39 -10.09
N GLN A 20 -5.21 2.09 -8.79
CA GLN A 20 -4.36 2.82 -7.86
C GLN A 20 -2.90 2.78 -8.25
N ALA A 21 -2.38 1.59 -8.55
CA ALA A 21 -0.98 1.42 -8.95
C ALA A 21 -0.68 2.18 -10.24
N GLY A 22 -1.55 2.08 -11.26
CA GLY A 22 -1.40 2.79 -12.52
C GLY A 22 -1.46 4.32 -12.38
N THR A 23 -2.40 4.81 -11.59
CA THR A 23 -2.62 6.25 -11.38
C THR A 23 -1.50 6.92 -10.59
N LEU A 24 -0.88 6.20 -9.64
CA LEU A 24 0.10 6.76 -8.71
C LEU A 24 1.56 6.39 -9.03
N VAL A 25 1.83 5.76 -10.16
CA VAL A 25 3.19 5.28 -10.55
C VAL A 25 4.25 6.37 -10.38
N ASP A 26 4.03 7.53 -10.98
CA ASP A 26 5.03 8.59 -10.98
C ASP A 26 5.19 9.22 -9.58
N LEU A 27 4.11 9.32 -8.83
CA LEU A 27 4.14 9.85 -7.46
C LEU A 27 4.94 8.93 -6.53
N LEU A 28 4.70 7.63 -6.59
CA LEU A 28 5.24 6.67 -5.62
C LEU A 28 6.59 6.07 -6.06
N HIS A 29 6.78 5.91 -7.38
CA HIS A 29 7.89 5.12 -7.91
C HIS A 29 8.85 5.88 -8.83
N SER A 30 8.72 7.22 -9.03
CA SER A 30 9.63 7.99 -9.87
C SER A 30 11.12 7.80 -9.51
N ASP A 31 11.39 7.59 -8.24
CA ASP A 31 12.72 7.38 -7.64
C ASP A 31 12.95 5.95 -7.10
N THR A 32 12.15 4.95 -7.56
CA THR A 32 12.30 3.54 -7.19
C THR A 32 12.88 2.76 -8.37
N THR A 33 14.17 2.45 -8.29
CA THR A 33 14.87 1.60 -9.24
C THR A 33 15.93 0.77 -8.50
N TYR A 34 16.27 -0.39 -9.07
CA TYR A 34 17.25 -1.30 -8.48
C TYR A 34 18.40 -1.58 -9.46
N PRO A 35 19.64 -1.62 -8.98
CA PRO A 35 20.80 -1.88 -9.81
C PRO A 35 20.73 -3.23 -10.54
N ARG A 36 21.37 -3.31 -11.71
CA ARG A 36 21.50 -4.57 -12.46
C ARG A 36 22.17 -5.64 -11.60
N GLY A 37 21.61 -6.84 -11.58
CA GLY A 37 22.09 -7.98 -10.82
C GLY A 37 21.60 -8.04 -9.38
N SER A 38 20.89 -6.99 -8.90
CA SER A 38 20.32 -7.00 -7.55
C SER A 38 19.26 -8.08 -7.39
N ARG A 39 19.20 -8.64 -6.19
CA ARG A 39 18.14 -9.52 -5.71
C ARG A 39 17.18 -8.71 -4.85
N VAL A 40 15.95 -8.56 -5.28
CA VAL A 40 14.92 -7.74 -4.63
C VAL A 40 13.82 -8.65 -4.09
N LEU A 41 13.49 -8.52 -2.81
CA LEU A 41 12.29 -9.12 -2.22
C LEU A 41 11.17 -8.07 -2.26
N GLU A 42 10.07 -8.37 -2.93
CA GLU A 42 8.82 -7.63 -2.79
C GLU A 42 7.93 -8.40 -1.80
N ALA A 43 7.66 -7.82 -0.65
CA ALA A 43 6.88 -8.43 0.42
C ALA A 43 5.45 -7.91 0.43
N GLY A 44 4.46 -8.81 0.21
CA GLY A 44 3.05 -8.48 0.07
C GLY A 44 2.71 -7.96 -1.32
N CYS A 45 3.05 -8.72 -2.36
CA CYS A 45 2.83 -8.30 -3.75
C CYS A 45 1.37 -8.28 -4.17
N GLY A 46 0.46 -8.89 -3.40
CA GLY A 46 -0.94 -9.03 -3.76
C GLY A 46 -1.11 -9.62 -5.16
N VAL A 47 -1.93 -8.97 -5.98
CA VAL A 47 -2.17 -9.34 -7.38
C VAL A 47 -1.08 -8.86 -8.35
N GLY A 48 0.05 -8.39 -7.84
CA GLY A 48 1.20 -7.97 -8.64
C GLY A 48 1.12 -6.54 -9.19
N ALA A 49 0.23 -5.71 -8.67
CA ALA A 49 0.01 -4.36 -9.20
C ALA A 49 1.29 -3.49 -9.16
N GLN A 50 2.07 -3.56 -8.05
CA GLN A 50 3.35 -2.86 -7.94
C GLN A 50 4.48 -3.62 -8.64
N THR A 51 4.44 -4.95 -8.63
CA THR A 51 5.44 -5.83 -9.25
C THR A 51 5.71 -5.46 -10.72
N MET A 52 4.62 -5.20 -11.48
CA MET A 52 4.73 -4.83 -12.90
C MET A 52 5.57 -3.57 -13.10
N THR A 53 5.31 -2.56 -12.28
CA THR A 53 6.04 -1.28 -12.32
C THR A 53 7.50 -1.46 -11.95
N LEU A 54 7.78 -2.15 -10.84
CA LEU A 54 9.14 -2.35 -10.33
C LEU A 54 10.02 -3.16 -11.30
N ALA A 55 9.47 -4.27 -11.83
CA ALA A 55 10.17 -5.15 -12.75
C ALA A 55 10.52 -4.45 -14.08
N ASN A 56 9.57 -3.68 -14.63
CA ASN A 56 9.79 -2.89 -15.85
C ASN A 56 10.80 -1.76 -15.65
N ARG A 57 10.78 -1.10 -14.49
CA ARG A 57 11.74 -0.02 -14.17
C ARG A 57 13.14 -0.53 -13.82
N SER A 58 13.26 -1.82 -13.50
CA SER A 58 14.52 -2.46 -13.10
C SER A 58 14.73 -3.79 -13.82
N PRO A 59 14.81 -3.78 -15.18
CA PRO A 59 14.83 -5.02 -15.98
C PRO A 59 16.08 -5.88 -15.76
N GLY A 60 17.12 -5.32 -15.16
CA GLY A 60 18.35 -6.06 -14.82
C GLY A 60 18.37 -6.61 -13.39
N ALA A 61 17.39 -6.28 -12.55
CA ALA A 61 17.23 -6.84 -11.21
C ALA A 61 16.39 -8.13 -11.26
N ARG A 62 16.49 -8.97 -10.24
CA ARG A 62 15.70 -10.20 -10.07
C ARG A 62 14.78 -10.00 -8.86
N PHE A 63 13.48 -10.15 -9.09
CA PHE A 63 12.47 -10.00 -8.06
C PHE A 63 12.00 -11.37 -7.56
N THR A 64 11.88 -11.49 -6.25
CA THR A 64 11.10 -12.53 -5.59
C THR A 64 9.93 -11.84 -4.90
N SER A 65 8.73 -12.00 -5.47
CA SER A 65 7.51 -11.34 -4.99
C SER A 65 6.69 -12.33 -4.18
N ILE A 66 6.39 -12.00 -2.92
CA ILE A 66 5.69 -12.90 -2.00
C ILE A 66 4.35 -12.32 -1.56
N ASP A 67 3.39 -13.22 -1.33
CA ASP A 67 2.13 -12.92 -0.66
C ASP A 67 1.64 -14.15 0.11
N VAL A 68 0.84 -13.96 1.15
CA VAL A 68 0.24 -15.04 1.94
C VAL A 68 -0.91 -15.71 1.19
N SER A 69 -1.58 -14.99 0.29
CA SER A 69 -2.72 -15.44 -0.50
C SER A 69 -2.28 -16.19 -1.75
N ALA A 70 -2.54 -17.50 -1.81
CA ALA A 70 -2.30 -18.31 -3.01
C ALA A 70 -3.09 -17.81 -4.23
N ALA A 71 -4.30 -17.28 -4.02
CA ALA A 71 -5.13 -16.74 -5.09
C ALA A 71 -4.51 -15.47 -5.68
N SER A 72 -4.02 -14.56 -4.82
CA SER A 72 -3.31 -13.35 -5.26
C SER A 72 -2.04 -13.67 -6.03
N ILE A 73 -1.25 -14.63 -5.55
CA ILE A 73 -0.04 -15.13 -6.26
C ILE A 73 -0.38 -15.70 -7.64
N ALA A 74 -1.46 -16.47 -7.75
CA ALA A 74 -1.88 -17.01 -9.03
C ALA A 74 -2.29 -15.92 -10.03
N GLU A 75 -2.97 -14.88 -9.56
CA GLU A 75 -3.33 -13.70 -10.36
C GLU A 75 -2.10 -12.92 -10.79
N ALA A 76 -1.21 -12.58 -9.84
CA ALA A 76 0.04 -11.88 -10.10
C ALA A 76 0.89 -12.59 -11.17
N ARG A 77 0.97 -13.92 -11.10
CA ARG A 77 1.69 -14.73 -12.07
C ARG A 77 1.07 -14.62 -13.48
N ARG A 78 -0.28 -14.74 -13.59
CA ARG A 78 -0.97 -14.59 -14.88
C ARG A 78 -0.71 -13.21 -15.50
N THR A 79 -0.77 -12.15 -14.68
CA THR A 79 -0.52 -10.78 -15.15
C THR A 79 0.93 -10.61 -15.64
N ALA A 80 1.90 -11.15 -14.89
CA ALA A 80 3.32 -11.10 -15.27
C ALA A 80 3.62 -11.90 -16.56
N ASP A 81 3.03 -13.09 -16.70
CA ASP A 81 3.16 -13.92 -17.89
C ASP A 81 2.58 -13.21 -19.13
N ALA A 82 1.39 -12.60 -18.99
CA ALA A 82 0.77 -11.82 -20.06
C ALA A 82 1.63 -10.59 -20.46
N ALA A 83 2.29 -9.96 -19.49
CA ALA A 83 3.23 -8.87 -19.72
C ALA A 83 4.64 -9.34 -20.16
N ARG A 84 4.87 -10.65 -20.26
CA ARG A 84 6.15 -11.27 -20.61
C ARG A 84 7.31 -10.85 -19.72
N LEU A 85 7.06 -10.64 -18.45
CA LEU A 85 8.10 -10.37 -17.47
C LEU A 85 8.89 -11.66 -17.19
N THR A 86 10.20 -11.59 -17.28
CA THR A 86 11.11 -12.74 -17.10
C THR A 86 12.01 -12.62 -15.88
N ASN A 87 11.92 -11.50 -15.17
CA ASN A 87 12.78 -11.18 -14.04
C ASN A 87 12.04 -11.23 -12.68
N VAL A 88 10.86 -11.85 -12.62
CA VAL A 88 10.04 -11.99 -11.40
C VAL A 88 9.75 -13.45 -11.12
N GLU A 89 9.93 -13.86 -9.86
CA GLU A 89 9.48 -15.13 -9.30
C GLU A 89 8.42 -14.86 -8.23
N PHE A 90 7.31 -15.60 -8.26
CA PHE A 90 6.23 -15.48 -7.28
C PHE A 90 6.24 -16.67 -6.31
N VAL A 91 6.22 -16.39 -5.00
CA VAL A 91 6.26 -17.40 -3.96
C VAL A 91 5.16 -17.12 -2.91
N GLN A 92 4.36 -18.13 -2.59
CA GLN A 92 3.43 -18.00 -1.46
C GLN A 92 4.22 -18.08 -0.15
N ALA A 93 4.24 -17.02 0.64
CA ALA A 93 4.95 -16.95 1.91
C ALA A 93 4.34 -15.93 2.88
N ASP A 94 4.53 -16.17 4.17
CA ASP A 94 4.19 -15.23 5.24
C ASP A 94 5.40 -14.33 5.53
N ILE A 95 5.19 -13.03 5.56
CA ILE A 95 6.22 -12.03 5.88
C ILE A 95 6.81 -12.21 7.29
N LEU A 96 6.02 -12.79 8.22
CA LEU A 96 6.47 -13.08 9.58
C LEU A 96 7.28 -14.39 9.68
N ALA A 97 7.24 -15.25 8.64
CA ALA A 97 7.90 -16.56 8.60
C ALA A 97 8.51 -16.83 7.21
N LEU A 98 9.44 -15.97 6.79
CA LEU A 98 10.06 -16.05 5.47
C LEU A 98 10.83 -17.37 5.27
N PRO A 99 10.62 -18.07 4.13
CA PRO A 99 11.32 -19.33 3.83
C PRO A 99 12.74 -19.11 3.27
N PHE A 100 13.30 -17.92 3.41
CA PHE A 100 14.60 -17.56 2.88
C PHE A 100 15.67 -17.53 3.97
N LYS A 101 16.90 -17.81 3.58
CA LYS A 101 18.06 -17.65 4.46
C LYS A 101 18.27 -16.17 4.80
N ALA A 102 18.86 -15.90 5.97
CA ALA A 102 19.32 -14.55 6.29
C ALA A 102 20.23 -14.01 5.18
N GLU A 103 20.21 -12.69 4.99
CA GLU A 103 21.09 -11.98 4.06
C GLU A 103 20.97 -12.44 2.59
N SER A 104 19.76 -12.85 2.20
CA SER A 104 19.47 -13.34 0.85
C SER A 104 19.23 -12.25 -0.17
N PHE A 105 18.88 -11.03 0.25
CA PHE A 105 18.45 -9.95 -0.65
C PHE A 105 19.31 -8.70 -0.51
N ASP A 106 19.51 -8.02 -1.63
CA ASP A 106 20.19 -6.72 -1.69
C ASP A 106 19.22 -5.59 -1.35
N HIS A 107 17.95 -5.74 -1.76
CA HIS A 107 16.90 -4.75 -1.52
C HIS A 107 15.60 -5.43 -1.13
N ILE A 108 14.77 -4.71 -0.36
CA ILE A 108 13.40 -5.10 -0.03
C ILE A 108 12.46 -3.96 -0.40
N PHE A 109 11.30 -4.33 -0.92
CA PHE A 109 10.20 -3.43 -1.21
C PHE A 109 8.92 -3.89 -0.52
N VAL A 110 8.22 -2.96 0.14
CA VAL A 110 6.92 -3.17 0.81
C VAL A 110 6.03 -2.00 0.45
N CYS A 111 4.79 -2.26 0.03
CA CYS A 111 3.86 -1.20 -0.34
C CYS A 111 2.42 -1.58 0.02
N PHE A 112 1.79 -0.80 0.90
CA PHE A 112 0.41 -0.99 1.38
C PHE A 112 0.19 -2.36 2.06
N VAL A 113 1.14 -2.77 2.88
CA VAL A 113 1.15 -4.05 3.59
C VAL A 113 1.16 -3.87 5.10
N LEU A 114 2.03 -2.99 5.60
CA LEU A 114 2.24 -2.82 7.04
C LEU A 114 0.96 -2.35 7.74
N GLU A 115 0.13 -1.58 7.05
CA GLU A 115 -1.16 -1.10 7.55
C GLU A 115 -2.14 -2.24 7.90
N HIS A 116 -1.96 -3.44 7.33
CA HIS A 116 -2.80 -4.61 7.56
C HIS A 116 -2.24 -5.56 8.63
N LEU A 117 -1.01 -5.34 9.09
CA LEU A 117 -0.34 -6.23 10.04
C LEU A 117 -0.57 -5.79 11.49
N SER A 118 -0.92 -6.75 12.34
CA SER A 118 -1.02 -6.51 13.79
C SER A 118 0.35 -6.38 14.48
N ARG A 119 1.45 -6.79 13.80
CA ARG A 119 2.83 -6.78 14.30
C ARG A 119 3.79 -6.21 13.26
N PRO A 120 3.64 -4.94 12.84
CA PRO A 120 4.44 -4.36 11.76
C PRO A 120 5.94 -4.27 12.08
N ILE A 121 6.32 -4.03 13.33
CA ILE A 121 7.73 -4.00 13.77
C ILE A 121 8.37 -5.38 13.64
N GLU A 122 7.66 -6.46 14.00
CA GLU A 122 8.16 -7.83 13.85
C GLU A 122 8.34 -8.19 12.37
N ALA A 123 7.41 -7.78 11.51
CA ALA A 123 7.53 -7.96 10.06
C ALA A 123 8.75 -7.21 9.51
N LEU A 124 8.92 -5.95 9.86
CA LEU A 124 10.08 -5.15 9.47
C LEU A 124 11.39 -5.74 9.98
N SER A 125 11.43 -6.25 11.22
CA SER A 125 12.61 -6.92 11.79
C SER A 125 12.94 -8.22 11.05
N THR A 126 11.92 -9.00 10.64
CA THR A 126 12.10 -10.22 9.84
C THR A 126 12.64 -9.89 8.45
N LEU A 127 12.13 -8.84 7.84
CA LEU A 127 12.65 -8.31 6.57
C LEU A 127 14.10 -7.84 6.72
N ASN A 128 14.44 -7.11 7.80
CA ASN A 128 15.81 -6.67 8.07
C ASN A 128 16.80 -7.85 8.12
N LYS A 129 16.44 -8.95 8.78
CA LYS A 129 17.28 -10.17 8.82
C LYS A 129 17.54 -10.75 7.42
N SER A 130 16.60 -10.59 6.49
CA SER A 130 16.71 -11.11 5.13
C SER A 130 17.58 -10.25 4.20
N LEU A 131 17.83 -8.98 4.57
CA LEU A 131 18.75 -8.09 3.86
C LEU A 131 20.21 -8.45 4.12
N ARG A 132 21.07 -8.25 3.14
CA ARG A 132 22.53 -8.23 3.30
C ARG A 132 22.95 -6.97 4.08
N PRO A 133 24.09 -7.00 4.79
CA PRO A 133 24.67 -5.80 5.36
C PRO A 133 24.84 -4.70 4.30
N GLY A 134 24.34 -3.49 4.56
CA GLY A 134 24.29 -2.38 3.61
C GLY A 134 23.18 -2.48 2.56
N GLY A 135 22.35 -3.51 2.59
CA GLY A 135 21.14 -3.61 1.78
C GLY A 135 20.06 -2.62 2.24
N THR A 136 19.11 -2.30 1.36
CA THR A 136 18.11 -1.27 1.64
C THR A 136 16.69 -1.82 1.66
N ILE A 137 15.82 -1.19 2.46
CA ILE A 137 14.38 -1.36 2.39
C ILE A 137 13.73 -0.08 1.87
N THR A 138 12.71 -0.24 1.04
CA THR A 138 11.76 0.81 0.69
C THR A 138 10.38 0.39 1.17
N ALA A 139 9.75 1.17 2.04
CA ALA A 139 8.39 0.97 2.51
C ALA A 139 7.51 2.15 2.08
N ILE A 140 6.34 1.87 1.50
CA ILE A 140 5.36 2.88 1.11
C ILE A 140 4.03 2.54 1.77
N GLU A 141 3.47 3.48 2.53
CA GLU A 141 2.20 3.30 3.23
C GLU A 141 1.33 4.55 3.16
N GLY A 142 0.02 4.33 3.20
CA GLY A 142 -0.95 5.41 3.24
C GLY A 142 -1.19 5.95 4.65
N ASP A 143 -1.83 7.12 4.71
CA ASP A 143 -2.30 7.72 5.94
C ASP A 143 -3.71 8.28 5.75
N HIS A 144 -4.72 7.48 6.09
CA HIS A 144 -6.12 7.87 5.88
C HIS A 144 -6.56 9.07 6.73
N GLY A 145 -5.81 9.42 7.77
CA GLY A 145 -6.02 10.63 8.55
C GLY A 145 -5.41 11.91 7.93
N SER A 146 -4.75 11.81 6.78
CA SER A 146 -4.13 12.94 6.07
C SER A 146 -4.97 13.47 4.90
N THR A 147 -6.29 13.20 4.92
CA THR A 147 -7.21 13.68 3.90
C THR A 147 -7.62 15.12 4.13
N TYR A 148 -7.51 15.94 3.08
CA TYR A 148 -8.04 17.30 3.02
C TYR A 148 -8.88 17.43 1.75
N PHE A 149 -10.02 18.10 1.83
CA PHE A 149 -10.89 18.25 0.66
C PHE A 149 -11.75 19.50 0.72
N HIS A 150 -12.17 19.94 -0.45
CA HIS A 150 -13.15 21.02 -0.61
C HIS A 150 -14.26 20.53 -1.55
N PRO A 151 -15.55 20.81 -1.26
CA PRO A 151 -16.05 21.46 -0.02
C PRO A 151 -15.79 20.64 1.22
N ASP A 152 -15.56 21.32 2.35
CA ASP A 152 -15.41 20.64 3.66
C ASP A 152 -16.73 19.97 4.04
N SER A 153 -16.64 18.79 4.67
CA SER A 153 -17.81 17.99 5.05
C SER A 153 -17.54 17.11 6.26
N ALA A 154 -18.26 17.37 7.33
CA ALA A 154 -18.25 16.51 8.51
C ALA A 154 -18.78 15.09 8.21
N ALA A 155 -19.70 14.94 7.25
CA ALA A 155 -20.20 13.64 6.84
C ALA A 155 -19.11 12.82 6.12
N ALA A 156 -18.33 13.46 5.21
CA ALA A 156 -17.18 12.83 4.57
C ALA A 156 -16.11 12.42 5.58
N GLN A 157 -15.80 13.28 6.56
CA GLN A 157 -14.86 12.93 7.64
C GLN A 157 -15.34 11.74 8.46
N ALA A 158 -16.65 11.64 8.74
CA ALA A 158 -17.23 10.54 9.52
C ALA A 158 -17.04 9.18 8.84
N VAL A 159 -17.28 9.08 7.52
CA VAL A 159 -17.08 7.81 6.81
C VAL A 159 -15.62 7.41 6.68
N ILE A 160 -14.70 8.37 6.56
CA ILE A 160 -13.27 8.10 6.62
C ILE A 160 -12.88 7.57 8.00
N GLN A 161 -13.45 8.15 9.06
CA GLN A 161 -13.20 7.67 10.43
C GLN A 161 -13.77 6.26 10.67
N CYS A 162 -14.86 5.86 10.00
CA CYS A 162 -15.34 4.49 10.03
C CYS A 162 -14.30 3.51 9.48
N LEU A 163 -13.65 3.83 8.35
CA LEU A 163 -12.56 3.01 7.80
C LEU A 163 -11.39 2.87 8.79
N VAL A 164 -10.93 3.99 9.35
CA VAL A 164 -9.84 4.00 10.35
C VAL A 164 -10.19 3.11 11.56
N THR A 165 -11.43 3.18 12.02
CA THR A 165 -11.91 2.39 13.15
C THR A 165 -11.97 0.89 12.80
N LEU A 166 -12.57 0.53 11.67
CA LEU A 166 -12.67 -0.86 11.23
C LEU A 166 -11.31 -1.50 11.02
N GLN A 167 -10.35 -0.78 10.45
CA GLN A 167 -9.00 -1.29 10.23
C GLN A 167 -8.28 -1.52 11.56
N ARG A 168 -8.43 -0.62 12.53
CA ARG A 168 -7.91 -0.78 13.89
C ARG A 168 -8.52 -1.99 14.61
N GLU A 169 -9.83 -2.19 14.50
CA GLU A 169 -10.54 -3.33 15.10
C GLU A 169 -10.13 -4.67 14.47
N ALA A 170 -9.75 -4.65 13.19
CA ALA A 170 -9.16 -5.80 12.51
C ALA A 170 -7.68 -6.04 12.89
N GLY A 171 -7.09 -5.20 13.74
CA GLY A 171 -5.70 -5.30 14.18
C GLY A 171 -4.68 -4.59 13.28
N GLY A 172 -5.14 -3.85 12.28
CA GLY A 172 -4.30 -3.02 11.41
C GLY A 172 -4.18 -1.57 11.87
N ASN A 173 -3.58 -0.72 11.04
CA ASN A 173 -3.38 0.69 11.34
C ASN A 173 -3.47 1.58 10.09
N ALA A 174 -4.63 2.15 9.86
CA ALA A 174 -4.91 3.06 8.73
C ALA A 174 -4.10 4.37 8.73
N LEU A 175 -3.35 4.65 9.80
CA LEU A 175 -2.54 5.86 9.98
C LEU A 175 -1.04 5.55 9.98
N ILE A 176 -0.64 4.36 9.54
CA ILE A 176 0.73 3.84 9.71
C ILE A 176 1.76 4.64 8.91
N GLY A 177 1.34 5.26 7.79
CA GLY A 177 2.26 6.03 6.94
C GLY A 177 3.06 7.07 7.71
N ARG A 178 2.40 7.85 8.59
CA ARG A 178 3.05 8.85 9.45
C ARG A 178 4.00 8.25 10.50
N GLN A 179 3.93 6.94 10.71
CA GLN A 179 4.71 6.22 11.72
C GLN A 179 5.90 5.46 11.12
N LEU A 180 6.11 5.50 9.80
CA LEU A 180 7.17 4.72 9.15
C LEU A 180 8.56 4.98 9.75
N TYR A 181 8.88 6.24 10.08
CA TYR A 181 10.19 6.57 10.66
C TYR A 181 10.45 5.80 11.98
N PRO A 182 9.64 5.98 13.04
CA PRO A 182 9.88 5.28 14.30
C PRO A 182 9.79 3.76 14.15
N LEU A 183 8.88 3.22 13.32
CA LEU A 183 8.74 1.77 13.11
C LEU A 183 9.99 1.16 12.46
N MET A 184 10.55 1.82 11.46
CA MET A 184 11.76 1.36 10.78
C MET A 184 12.99 1.45 11.70
N VAL A 185 13.12 2.53 12.49
CA VAL A 185 14.21 2.67 13.48
C VAL A 185 14.11 1.56 14.54
N GLU A 186 12.93 1.32 15.10
CA GLU A 186 12.70 0.28 16.09
C GLU A 186 12.96 -1.14 15.55
N ALA A 187 12.66 -1.36 14.25
CA ALA A 187 12.98 -2.61 13.56
C ALA A 187 14.47 -2.79 13.24
N GLY A 188 15.34 -1.84 13.62
CA GLY A 188 16.80 -1.93 13.52
C GLY A 188 17.37 -1.48 12.16
N PHE A 189 16.67 -0.65 11.39
CA PHE A 189 17.23 -0.01 10.22
C PHE A 189 18.02 1.25 10.58
N ASP A 190 19.14 1.47 9.92
CA ASP A 190 19.95 2.67 9.99
C ASP A 190 19.61 3.63 8.83
N ALA A 191 20.08 4.87 8.90
CA ALA A 191 19.95 5.91 7.87
C ALA A 191 18.51 6.09 7.35
N VAL A 192 17.52 5.88 8.22
CA VAL A 192 16.10 5.98 7.87
C VAL A 192 15.75 7.40 7.42
N ARG A 193 15.18 7.51 6.24
CA ARG A 193 14.63 8.75 5.68
C ARG A 193 13.20 8.49 5.22
N VAL A 194 12.28 9.34 5.65
CA VAL A 194 10.87 9.28 5.24
C VAL A 194 10.50 10.57 4.52
N SER A 195 9.84 10.43 3.38
CA SER A 195 9.34 11.56 2.59
C SER A 195 7.84 11.43 2.35
N PRO A 196 7.06 12.51 2.55
CA PRO A 196 5.66 12.53 2.18
C PRO A 196 5.53 12.53 0.64
N ARG A 197 4.54 11.82 0.15
CA ARG A 197 4.13 11.73 -1.26
C ARG A 197 2.68 12.17 -1.34
N MET A 198 2.48 13.47 -1.42
CA MET A 198 1.14 14.05 -1.42
C MET A 198 0.55 14.06 -2.81
N VAL A 199 -0.63 13.45 -2.97
CA VAL A 199 -1.46 13.62 -4.13
C VAL A 199 -2.42 14.78 -3.90
N TYR A 200 -2.44 15.72 -4.84
CA TYR A 200 -3.37 16.85 -4.88
C TYR A 200 -4.21 16.71 -6.14
N VAL A 201 -5.52 16.67 -5.97
CA VAL A 201 -6.49 16.41 -7.04
C VAL A 201 -7.46 17.58 -7.15
N ASP A 202 -7.60 18.10 -8.36
CA ASP A 202 -8.61 19.07 -8.75
C ASP A 202 -9.07 18.80 -10.19
N SER A 203 -10.01 19.58 -10.69
CA SER A 203 -10.58 19.39 -12.04
C SER A 203 -9.59 19.60 -13.20
N SER A 204 -8.41 20.20 -12.96
CA SER A 204 -7.35 20.30 -13.97
C SER A 204 -6.60 18.98 -14.21
N ARG A 205 -6.83 17.99 -13.33
CA ARG A 205 -6.17 16.67 -13.35
C ARG A 205 -7.19 15.55 -13.45
N PRO A 206 -7.95 15.44 -14.53
CA PRO A 206 -9.08 14.52 -14.66
C PRO A 206 -8.68 13.05 -14.44
N HIS A 207 -7.47 12.65 -14.84
CA HIS A 207 -6.97 11.30 -14.60
C HIS A 207 -6.81 10.97 -13.10
N LEU A 208 -6.46 11.95 -12.24
CA LEU A 208 -6.41 11.77 -10.78
C LEU A 208 -7.80 11.83 -10.16
N VAL A 209 -8.70 12.67 -10.70
CA VAL A 209 -10.11 12.70 -10.26
C VAL A 209 -10.74 11.33 -10.44
N ASP A 210 -10.61 10.73 -11.60
CA ASP A 210 -11.20 9.43 -11.90
C ASP A 210 -10.41 8.29 -11.22
N GLY A 211 -9.11 8.20 -11.46
CA GLY A 211 -8.29 7.09 -10.99
C GLY A 211 -8.09 7.07 -9.48
N PHE A 212 -7.79 8.22 -8.86
CA PHE A 212 -7.51 8.25 -7.42
C PHE A 212 -8.75 8.56 -6.57
N THR A 213 -9.42 9.71 -6.82
CA THR A 213 -10.50 10.14 -5.91
C THR A 213 -11.73 9.25 -6.05
N LYS A 214 -12.18 8.93 -7.28
CA LYS A 214 -13.37 8.10 -7.51
C LYS A 214 -13.07 6.61 -7.36
N ASN A 215 -12.20 6.08 -8.23
CA ASN A 215 -12.01 4.64 -8.38
C ASN A 215 -11.14 4.02 -7.27
N THR A 216 -10.32 4.82 -6.57
CA THR A 216 -9.50 4.34 -5.47
C THR A 216 -10.11 4.71 -4.12
N PHE A 217 -10.06 6.00 -3.75
CA PHE A 217 -10.39 6.41 -2.38
C PHE A 217 -11.89 6.30 -2.06
N SER A 218 -12.75 6.87 -2.91
CA SER A 218 -14.19 6.80 -2.69
C SER A 218 -14.71 5.37 -2.79
N ALA A 219 -14.23 4.58 -3.74
CA ALA A 219 -14.59 3.16 -3.86
C ALA A 219 -14.17 2.34 -2.64
N MET A 220 -13.00 2.63 -2.05
CA MET A 220 -12.55 2.02 -0.80
C MET A 220 -13.50 2.34 0.36
N ILE A 221 -13.92 3.61 0.49
CA ILE A 221 -14.90 4.01 1.52
C ILE A 221 -16.25 3.33 1.26
N GLU A 222 -16.75 3.32 0.04
CA GLU A 222 -18.01 2.64 -0.31
C GLU A 222 -17.98 1.15 0.04
N GLY A 223 -16.83 0.50 -0.16
CA GLY A 223 -16.63 -0.93 0.11
C GLY A 223 -16.79 -1.33 1.58
N ILE A 224 -16.68 -0.40 2.53
CA ILE A 224 -16.84 -0.70 3.96
C ILE A 224 -18.26 -0.45 4.49
N ARG A 225 -19.21 -0.01 3.66
CA ARG A 225 -20.55 0.41 4.07
C ARG A 225 -21.24 -0.58 5.01
N GLU A 226 -21.43 -1.80 4.56
CA GLU A 226 -22.16 -2.83 5.30
C GLU A 226 -21.46 -3.15 6.65
N ARG A 227 -20.13 -3.14 6.65
CA ARG A 227 -19.35 -3.42 7.86
C ARG A 227 -19.43 -2.26 8.86
N ALA A 228 -19.38 -1.01 8.39
CA ALA A 228 -19.49 0.17 9.25
C ALA A 228 -20.86 0.24 9.92
N ILE A 229 -21.92 -0.05 9.17
CA ILE A 229 -23.30 -0.10 9.68
C ILE A 229 -23.49 -1.27 10.66
N ALA A 230 -23.04 -2.47 10.29
CA ALA A 230 -23.14 -3.65 11.14
C ALA A 230 -22.37 -3.52 12.47
N ALA A 231 -21.25 -2.77 12.45
CA ALA A 231 -20.47 -2.45 13.64
C ALA A 231 -21.08 -1.29 14.48
N GLY A 232 -22.20 -0.69 14.04
CA GLY A 232 -22.83 0.43 14.75
C GLY A 232 -22.01 1.73 14.77
N LEU A 233 -21.08 1.89 13.84
CA LEU A 233 -20.19 3.07 13.77
C LEU A 233 -20.91 4.29 13.19
N ILE A 234 -21.92 4.07 12.34
CA ILE A 234 -22.63 5.12 11.63
C ILE A 234 -24.01 4.61 11.16
N GLU A 235 -25.02 5.49 11.12
CA GLU A 235 -26.32 5.21 10.55
C GLU A 235 -26.26 5.16 9.01
N PRO A 236 -27.11 4.32 8.34
CA PRO A 236 -27.07 4.15 6.89
C PRO A 236 -27.15 5.45 6.09
N ASP A 237 -28.14 6.30 6.39
CA ASP A 237 -28.35 7.57 5.67
C ASP A 237 -27.14 8.51 5.83
N ARG A 238 -26.56 8.54 7.03
CA ARG A 238 -25.38 9.36 7.31
C ARG A 238 -24.11 8.84 6.60
N PHE A 239 -24.02 7.51 6.42
CA PHE A 239 -22.95 6.93 5.61
C PHE A 239 -23.08 7.35 4.14
N ASP A 240 -24.30 7.23 3.60
CA ASP A 240 -24.61 7.57 2.23
C ASP A 240 -24.36 9.07 1.95
N ASP A 241 -24.75 9.96 2.87
CA ASP A 241 -24.43 11.40 2.84
C ASP A 241 -22.91 11.64 2.81
N GLY A 242 -22.14 10.89 3.60
CA GLY A 242 -20.68 10.98 3.63
C GLY A 242 -20.03 10.57 2.31
N VAL A 243 -20.50 9.50 1.69
CA VAL A 243 -20.07 9.07 0.35
C VAL A 243 -20.42 10.11 -0.71
N GLN A 244 -21.63 10.66 -0.66
CA GLN A 244 -22.07 11.75 -1.56
C GLN A 244 -21.15 12.98 -1.43
N ALA A 245 -20.80 13.35 -0.19
CA ALA A 245 -19.89 14.46 0.08
C ALA A 245 -18.47 14.20 -0.45
N LEU A 246 -17.96 12.97 -0.36
CA LEU A 246 -16.68 12.59 -1.00
C LEU A 246 -16.78 12.71 -2.53
N ARG A 247 -17.86 12.21 -3.13
CA ARG A 247 -18.09 12.36 -4.57
C ARG A 247 -18.19 13.83 -5.00
N ARG A 248 -18.74 14.70 -4.15
CA ARG A 248 -18.82 16.15 -4.44
C ARG A 248 -17.43 16.79 -4.62
N THR A 249 -16.38 16.25 -3.96
CA THR A 249 -15.01 16.75 -4.13
C THR A 249 -14.44 16.53 -5.53
N THR A 250 -15.09 15.74 -6.38
CA THR A 250 -14.70 15.49 -7.77
C THR A 250 -15.33 16.47 -8.76
N GLY A 251 -16.12 17.44 -8.29
CA GLY A 251 -16.74 18.49 -9.11
C GLY A 251 -15.74 19.52 -9.60
N ALA A 252 -16.24 20.47 -10.43
CA ALA A 252 -15.39 21.47 -11.08
C ALA A 252 -14.63 22.38 -10.10
N ASP A 253 -15.20 22.63 -8.93
CA ASP A 253 -14.62 23.41 -7.83
C ASP A 253 -14.12 22.51 -6.67
N GLY A 254 -14.13 21.19 -6.86
CA GLY A 254 -13.73 20.23 -5.87
C GLY A 254 -12.21 20.06 -5.79
N VAL A 255 -11.74 19.77 -4.56
CA VAL A 255 -10.34 19.45 -4.29
C VAL A 255 -10.27 18.23 -3.37
N PHE A 256 -9.32 17.35 -3.61
CA PHE A 256 -9.01 16.23 -2.72
C PHE A 256 -7.49 16.08 -2.57
N CYS A 257 -7.03 15.97 -1.33
CA CYS A 257 -5.62 15.74 -0.99
C CYS A 257 -5.48 14.49 -0.11
N TYR A 258 -4.40 13.75 -0.34
CA TYR A 258 -4.04 12.59 0.47
C TYR A 258 -2.52 12.44 0.52
N THR A 259 -2.00 11.93 1.62
CA THR A 259 -0.56 11.73 1.76
C THR A 259 -0.21 10.25 1.94
N PHE A 260 0.63 9.75 1.05
CA PHE A 260 1.41 8.54 1.28
C PHE A 260 2.76 8.92 1.89
N PHE A 261 3.40 7.97 2.56
CA PHE A 261 4.74 8.16 3.08
C PHE A 261 5.65 7.07 2.51
N LYS A 262 6.82 7.49 2.01
CA LYS A 262 7.85 6.60 1.53
C LYS A 262 9.05 6.65 2.46
N GLY A 263 9.30 5.53 3.14
CA GLY A 263 10.46 5.32 4.01
C GLY A 263 11.54 4.52 3.27
N VAL A 264 12.79 4.95 3.40
CA VAL A 264 13.97 4.20 2.95
C VAL A 264 14.91 4.06 4.14
N GLY A 265 15.39 2.84 4.40
CA GLY A 265 16.35 2.53 5.45
C GLY A 265 17.41 1.55 4.96
N GLU A 266 18.51 1.43 5.69
CA GLU A 266 19.62 0.54 5.38
C GLU A 266 19.79 -0.49 6.50
N LYS A 267 20.13 -1.74 6.15
CA LYS A 267 20.64 -2.69 7.14
C LYS A 267 22.04 -2.28 7.55
N ARG A 268 22.28 -2.24 8.87
CA ARG A 268 23.60 -1.91 9.42
C ARG A 268 24.70 -2.73 8.75
N ARG A 269 25.78 -2.07 8.33
CA ARG A 269 26.99 -2.75 7.88
C ARG A 269 27.67 -3.39 9.11
N THR A 270 28.00 -4.66 9.02
CA THR A 270 28.91 -5.28 9.99
C THR A 270 30.30 -4.72 9.76
N ALA A 271 30.90 -4.22 10.83
CA ALA A 271 32.29 -3.72 10.82
C ALA A 271 33.29 -4.81 10.44
#